data_59cff1cdbbc43eb06a45223f53627464
#
_entry.id   59cff1cdbbc43eb06a45223f53627464
#
_cell.length_a   1.000
_cell.length_b   1.000
_cell.length_c   1.000
_cell.angle_alpha   90.00
_cell.angle_beta   90.00
_cell.angle_gamma   90.00
#
_symmetry.space_group_name_H-M   'P 1'
#
loop_
_entity.id
_entity.type
_entity.pdbx_description
1 polymer ?
#
loop_
_entity_poly.entity_id
_entity_poly.type
_entity_poly.pdbx_seq_one_letter_code
_entity_poly.pdbx_strand_id
1 'polypeptide(L)'
;MAVNLPPQYHDAEAEYKKAANAEERLVALKKMWTILPKHKASEKLQADLKTKLSEAREDVEKEKKAPKKGGGQTFKFQRQGAGQYVILGAPNAGKSSLLRKFTRATPEVAPYPFTTREPSIGIMEWEDIRIQLIDTPPVTVDVMEPFVGEIVRAASAAILMIDLADDDAPFTAQAVIDQLAGVKKNLVAEVPPDGEPNIFYQRTFIVANKIDADDADTRLEIVKEIFEQRFPMLVTSLERGDGLQELRNQLFSFLRVMRIYTKEPGKPPDMTSPFTVPISSSVTEMSGAVHTELPDKLKSARVWGTGVFDGQSVGREHILHDKDVVELHV
;
A
#
# COMPACT_ATOMS: atom_id res chain seq x y z
N MET A 1 -4.88 61.96 -4.20
CA MET A 1 -6.10 61.62 -4.95
C MET A 1 -6.32 60.12 -4.85
N ALA A 2 -7.50 59.70 -4.41
CA ALA A 2 -7.84 58.28 -4.35
C ALA A 2 -7.99 57.71 -5.78
N VAL A 3 -7.35 56.61 -6.08
CA VAL A 3 -7.49 55.93 -7.37
C VAL A 3 -8.84 55.24 -7.36
N ASN A 4 -9.72 55.60 -8.30
CA ASN A 4 -11.01 54.94 -8.44
C ASN A 4 -10.79 53.60 -9.16
N LEU A 5 -10.79 52.49 -8.40
CA LEU A 5 -10.56 51.13 -8.93
C LEU A 5 -11.87 50.53 -9.39
N PRO A 6 -11.90 49.80 -10.52
CA PRO A 6 -13.10 49.14 -11.00
C PRO A 6 -13.58 48.05 -10.01
N PRO A 7 -14.89 47.77 -9.91
CA PRO A 7 -15.41 46.70 -9.04
C PRO A 7 -14.72 45.34 -9.25
N GLN A 8 -14.41 44.99 -10.49
CA GLN A 8 -13.69 43.79 -10.86
C GLN A 8 -12.28 43.67 -10.23
N TYR A 9 -11.64 44.81 -9.89
CA TYR A 9 -10.36 44.82 -9.18
C TYR A 9 -10.53 44.35 -7.73
N HIS A 10 -11.61 44.77 -7.10
CA HIS A 10 -11.93 44.36 -5.71
C HIS A 10 -12.29 42.89 -5.63
N ASP A 11 -12.96 42.35 -6.67
CA ASP A 11 -13.24 40.93 -6.76
C ASP A 11 -11.94 40.11 -6.89
N ALA A 12 -11.01 40.52 -7.76
CA ALA A 12 -9.72 39.89 -7.92
C ALA A 12 -8.84 40.04 -6.65
N GLU A 13 -8.95 41.15 -5.92
CA GLU A 13 -8.30 41.33 -4.60
C GLU A 13 -8.87 40.40 -3.53
N ALA A 14 -10.17 40.15 -3.56
CA ALA A 14 -10.82 39.19 -2.67
C ALA A 14 -10.38 37.75 -3.00
N GLU A 15 -10.26 37.38 -4.30
CA GLU A 15 -9.68 36.11 -4.74
C GLU A 15 -8.23 35.95 -4.24
N TYR A 16 -7.41 37.01 -4.34
CA TYR A 16 -6.03 36.98 -3.83
C TYR A 16 -5.96 36.73 -2.32
N LYS A 17 -6.84 37.37 -1.54
CA LYS A 17 -6.89 37.21 -0.06
C LYS A 17 -7.38 35.80 0.34
N LYS A 18 -8.17 35.12 -0.51
CA LYS A 18 -8.69 33.77 -0.25
C LYS A 18 -7.80 32.66 -0.82
N ALA A 19 -6.80 33.00 -1.64
CA ALA A 19 -5.95 32.04 -2.31
C ALA A 19 -5.19 31.15 -1.32
N ALA A 20 -5.34 29.83 -1.46
CA ALA A 20 -4.76 28.82 -0.57
C ALA A 20 -3.31 28.44 -0.93
N ASN A 21 -2.89 28.61 -2.20
CA ASN A 21 -1.57 28.22 -2.71
C ASN A 21 -0.93 29.32 -3.58
N ALA A 22 0.37 29.15 -3.91
CA ALA A 22 1.12 30.14 -4.67
C ALA A 22 0.61 30.30 -6.12
N GLU A 23 0.10 29.21 -6.73
CA GLU A 23 -0.45 29.28 -8.09
C GLU A 23 -1.74 30.09 -8.15
N GLU A 24 -2.66 29.91 -7.20
CA GLU A 24 -3.89 30.71 -7.08
C GLU A 24 -3.58 32.17 -6.83
N ARG A 25 -2.60 32.49 -5.96
CA ARG A 25 -2.13 33.85 -5.70
C ARG A 25 -1.59 34.51 -6.96
N LEU A 26 -0.79 33.77 -7.75
CA LEU A 26 -0.25 34.26 -8.99
C LEU A 26 -1.34 34.54 -10.04
N VAL A 27 -2.37 33.71 -10.12
CA VAL A 27 -3.51 33.90 -11.03
C VAL A 27 -4.31 35.13 -10.65
N ALA A 28 -4.63 35.30 -9.36
CA ALA A 28 -5.34 36.48 -8.85
C ALA A 28 -4.55 37.79 -9.08
N LEU A 29 -3.24 37.78 -8.82
CA LEU A 29 -2.37 38.94 -9.08
C LEU A 29 -2.29 39.30 -10.57
N LYS A 30 -2.29 38.32 -11.48
CA LYS A 30 -2.35 38.57 -12.92
C LYS A 30 -3.68 39.21 -13.32
N LYS A 31 -4.81 38.76 -12.75
CA LYS A 31 -6.12 39.38 -12.96
C LYS A 31 -6.11 40.85 -12.50
N MET A 32 -5.62 41.10 -11.26
CA MET A 32 -5.49 42.48 -10.73
C MET A 32 -4.64 43.38 -11.62
N TRP A 33 -3.50 42.84 -12.14
CA TRP A 33 -2.62 43.58 -13.05
C TRP A 33 -3.28 43.95 -14.37
N THR A 34 -4.10 43.05 -14.91
CA THR A 34 -4.80 43.27 -16.19
C THR A 34 -5.90 44.33 -16.06
N ILE A 35 -6.57 44.39 -14.92
CA ILE A 35 -7.70 45.29 -14.67
C ILE A 35 -7.24 46.68 -14.20
N LEU A 36 -6.01 46.78 -13.70
CA LEU A 36 -5.49 48.02 -13.13
C LEU A 36 -5.34 49.12 -14.20
N PRO A 37 -5.96 50.31 -14.03
CA PRO A 37 -5.82 51.42 -14.93
C PRO A 37 -4.35 51.90 -15.02
N LYS A 38 -3.84 52.08 -16.24
CA LYS A 38 -2.45 52.53 -16.47
C LYS A 38 -2.36 54.04 -16.62
N HIS A 39 -2.43 54.75 -15.55
CA HIS A 39 -2.25 56.23 -15.51
C HIS A 39 -1.39 56.65 -14.34
N LYS A 40 -0.91 57.91 -14.35
CA LYS A 40 0.04 58.45 -13.38
C LYS A 40 -0.40 58.34 -11.92
N ALA A 41 -1.70 58.35 -11.61
CA ALA A 41 -2.23 58.22 -10.27
C ALA A 41 -2.13 56.76 -9.71
N SER A 42 -1.97 55.73 -10.59
CA SER A 42 -1.87 54.31 -10.21
C SER A 42 -0.41 53.80 -10.23
N GLU A 43 0.60 54.61 -10.51
CA GLU A 43 2.01 54.19 -10.59
C GLU A 43 2.50 53.47 -9.35
N LYS A 44 2.16 53.97 -8.16
CA LYS A 44 2.55 53.31 -6.91
C LYS A 44 1.93 51.91 -6.76
N LEU A 45 0.65 51.77 -7.12
CA LEU A 45 -0.06 50.50 -7.09
C LEU A 45 0.48 49.52 -8.14
N GLN A 46 0.88 50.01 -9.32
CA GLN A 46 1.54 49.21 -10.37
C GLN A 46 2.90 48.71 -9.89
N ALA A 47 3.70 49.54 -9.22
CA ALA A 47 4.98 49.13 -8.64
C ALA A 47 4.80 48.02 -7.59
N ASP A 48 3.87 48.19 -6.66
CA ASP A 48 3.56 47.19 -5.63
C ASP A 48 3.08 45.87 -6.22
N LEU A 49 2.19 45.90 -7.22
CA LEU A 49 1.70 44.68 -7.90
C LEU A 49 2.79 43.99 -8.70
N LYS A 50 3.72 44.76 -9.31
CA LYS A 50 4.85 44.19 -10.04
C LYS A 50 5.80 43.46 -9.10
N THR A 51 6.07 44.00 -7.92
CA THR A 51 6.87 43.31 -6.89
C THR A 51 6.18 42.03 -6.42
N LYS A 52 4.90 42.09 -6.07
CA LYS A 52 4.12 40.93 -5.66
C LYS A 52 4.02 39.84 -6.73
N LEU A 53 3.93 40.25 -8.01
CA LEU A 53 3.95 39.29 -9.14
C LEU A 53 5.31 38.60 -9.29
N SER A 54 6.42 39.33 -9.03
CA SER A 54 7.76 38.73 -9.05
C SER A 54 7.93 37.73 -7.91
N GLU A 55 7.56 38.14 -6.69
CA GLU A 55 7.60 37.28 -5.51
C GLU A 55 6.73 36.02 -5.68
N ALA A 56 5.50 36.20 -6.16
CA ALA A 56 4.60 35.07 -6.40
C ALA A 56 5.11 34.09 -7.49
N ARG A 57 5.83 34.60 -8.51
CA ARG A 57 6.50 33.74 -9.51
C ARG A 57 7.67 32.97 -8.91
N GLU A 58 8.48 33.63 -8.07
CA GLU A 58 9.57 32.96 -7.36
C GLU A 58 9.04 31.93 -6.39
N ASP A 59 7.93 32.21 -5.70
CA ASP A 59 7.31 31.24 -4.78
C ASP A 59 6.76 30.02 -5.52
N VAL A 60 6.10 30.20 -6.66
CA VAL A 60 5.69 29.09 -7.55
C VAL A 60 6.90 28.30 -8.04
N GLU A 61 8.01 28.97 -8.42
CA GLU A 61 9.23 28.27 -8.80
C GLU A 61 9.91 27.58 -7.62
N LYS A 62 9.90 28.16 -6.43
CA LYS A 62 10.40 27.53 -5.21
C LYS A 62 9.55 26.34 -4.82
N GLU A 63 8.21 26.45 -4.92
CA GLU A 63 7.29 25.30 -4.70
C GLU A 63 7.50 24.19 -5.73
N LYS A 64 7.84 24.52 -6.98
CA LYS A 64 8.18 23.52 -8.03
C LYS A 64 9.57 22.91 -7.86
N LYS A 65 10.54 23.66 -7.33
CA LYS A 65 11.93 23.22 -7.10
C LYS A 65 12.16 22.68 -5.67
N ALA A 66 11.32 23.04 -4.71
CA ALA A 66 11.38 22.43 -3.40
C ALA A 66 11.07 20.94 -3.58
N PRO A 67 11.90 20.03 -3.03
CA PRO A 67 11.47 18.65 -2.88
C PRO A 67 10.14 18.75 -2.12
N LYS A 68 9.05 18.30 -2.77
CA LYS A 68 7.74 18.27 -2.14
C LYS A 68 7.97 17.60 -0.79
N LYS A 69 8.07 18.39 0.29
CA LYS A 69 7.90 17.88 1.63
C LYS A 69 6.54 17.23 1.58
N GLY A 70 6.55 15.90 1.47
CA GLY A 70 5.36 15.08 1.43
C GLY A 70 4.60 15.24 2.73
N GLY A 71 3.88 16.34 2.84
CA GLY A 71 2.71 16.49 3.66
C GLY A 71 1.51 15.93 2.92
N GLY A 72 1.71 14.93 2.06
CA GLY A 72 0.65 14.05 1.65
C GLY A 72 0.18 13.36 2.91
N GLN A 73 -1.08 13.53 3.27
CA GLN A 73 -1.74 12.63 4.19
C GLN A 73 -1.38 11.23 3.72
N THR A 74 -0.48 10.57 4.44
CA THR A 74 -0.12 9.18 4.18
C THR A 74 -1.39 8.42 4.49
N PHE A 75 -2.16 8.08 3.48
CA PHE A 75 -3.33 7.23 3.63
C PHE A 75 -2.81 5.86 4.06
N LYS A 76 -2.72 5.67 5.35
CA LYS A 76 -2.49 4.37 5.94
C LYS A 76 -3.84 3.67 5.90
N PHE A 77 -4.00 2.74 4.98
CA PHE A 77 -5.04 1.74 5.14
C PHE A 77 -4.84 1.11 6.52
N GLN A 78 -5.84 1.21 7.37
CA GLN A 78 -5.76 0.56 8.67
C GLN A 78 -5.57 -0.93 8.42
N ARG A 79 -4.45 -1.47 8.89
CA ARG A 79 -4.17 -2.90 8.75
C ARG A 79 -5.21 -3.69 9.52
N GLN A 80 -5.82 -4.67 8.86
CA GLN A 80 -6.78 -5.57 9.47
C GLN A 80 -6.32 -7.00 9.28
N GLY A 81 -6.41 -7.78 10.36
CA GLY A 81 -6.06 -9.20 10.33
C GLY A 81 -4.56 -9.49 10.31
N ALA A 82 -4.20 -10.66 9.81
CA ALA A 82 -2.86 -11.22 9.84
C ALA A 82 -1.84 -10.51 8.92
N GLY A 83 -2.33 -9.87 7.86
CA GLY A 83 -1.48 -9.14 6.92
C GLY A 83 -2.26 -8.54 5.77
N GLN A 84 -1.56 -7.77 4.94
CA GLN A 84 -2.12 -6.99 3.86
C GLN A 84 -1.36 -7.26 2.57
N TYR A 85 -2.08 -7.65 1.53
CA TYR A 85 -1.55 -7.81 0.18
C TYR A 85 -1.96 -6.68 -0.74
N VAL A 86 -1.01 -6.18 -1.51
CA VAL A 86 -1.29 -5.36 -2.68
C VAL A 86 -1.33 -6.26 -3.93
N ILE A 87 -2.38 -6.10 -4.75
CA ILE A 87 -2.53 -6.83 -6.01
C ILE A 87 -2.11 -5.91 -7.14
N LEU A 88 -1.04 -6.27 -7.84
CA LEU A 88 -0.41 -5.55 -8.94
C LEU A 88 -0.64 -6.30 -10.26
N GLY A 89 -0.54 -5.61 -11.38
CA GLY A 89 -0.60 -6.23 -12.70
C GLY A 89 -1.14 -5.29 -13.77
N ALA A 90 -1.00 -5.72 -15.00
CA ALA A 90 -1.51 -5.06 -16.19
C ALA A 90 -3.06 -4.94 -16.19
N PRO A 91 -3.66 -4.17 -17.09
CA PRO A 91 -5.10 -4.22 -17.34
C PRO A 91 -5.54 -5.66 -17.64
N ASN A 92 -6.74 -6.02 -17.21
CA ASN A 92 -7.38 -7.31 -17.46
C ASN A 92 -6.68 -8.55 -16.86
N ALA A 93 -5.58 -8.43 -16.14
CA ALA A 93 -4.87 -9.55 -15.51
C ALA A 93 -5.72 -10.32 -14.47
N GLY A 94 -6.87 -9.79 -14.08
CA GLY A 94 -7.80 -10.46 -13.16
C GLY A 94 -7.73 -9.96 -11.72
N LYS A 95 -7.09 -8.84 -11.44
CA LYS A 95 -6.93 -8.27 -10.08
C LYS A 95 -8.26 -8.12 -9.34
N SER A 96 -9.19 -7.40 -9.92
CA SER A 96 -10.53 -7.18 -9.31
C SER A 96 -11.37 -8.47 -9.28
N SER A 97 -11.09 -9.43 -10.17
CA SER A 97 -11.72 -10.75 -10.14
C SER A 97 -11.20 -11.58 -8.98
N LEU A 98 -9.88 -11.54 -8.69
CA LEU A 98 -9.29 -12.16 -7.53
C LEU A 98 -9.89 -11.60 -6.24
N LEU A 99 -9.97 -10.28 -6.13
CA LEU A 99 -10.56 -9.62 -4.97
C LEU A 99 -12.00 -10.09 -4.74
N ARG A 100 -12.86 -10.03 -5.76
CA ARG A 100 -14.26 -10.49 -5.68
C ARG A 100 -14.41 -11.98 -5.36
N LYS A 101 -13.53 -12.83 -5.88
CA LYS A 101 -13.60 -14.28 -5.66
C LYS A 101 -13.22 -14.67 -4.22
N PHE A 102 -12.33 -13.90 -3.60
CA PHE A 102 -11.80 -14.20 -2.27
C PHE A 102 -12.48 -13.45 -1.14
N THR A 103 -13.25 -12.42 -1.45
CA THR A 103 -13.96 -11.63 -0.43
C THR A 103 -15.46 -11.91 -0.49
N ARG A 104 -16.11 -12.06 0.67
CA ARG A 104 -17.56 -12.32 0.75
C ARG A 104 -18.39 -11.05 0.62
N ALA A 105 -17.82 -9.91 0.99
CA ALA A 105 -18.49 -8.62 0.90
C ALA A 105 -18.20 -7.95 -0.46
N THR A 106 -19.05 -7.02 -0.86
CA THR A 106 -18.72 -6.10 -1.96
C THR A 106 -17.46 -5.33 -1.55
N PRO A 107 -16.39 -5.37 -2.36
CA PRO A 107 -15.16 -4.65 -2.04
C PRO A 107 -15.46 -3.17 -1.78
N GLU A 108 -14.92 -2.64 -0.69
CA GLU A 108 -15.03 -1.22 -0.39
C GLU A 108 -14.06 -0.44 -1.27
N VAL A 109 -14.57 0.59 -1.92
CA VAL A 109 -13.73 1.56 -2.63
C VAL A 109 -13.14 2.49 -1.59
N ALA A 110 -11.82 2.52 -1.49
CA ALA A 110 -11.14 3.40 -0.55
C ALA A 110 -10.85 4.74 -1.23
N PRO A 111 -11.45 5.85 -0.79
CA PRO A 111 -11.21 7.16 -1.38
C PRO A 111 -9.74 7.54 -1.23
N TYR A 112 -9.09 7.78 -2.35
CA TYR A 112 -7.72 8.29 -2.38
C TYR A 112 -7.74 9.72 -2.93
N PRO A 113 -7.22 10.71 -2.22
CA PRO A 113 -7.30 12.11 -2.65
C PRO A 113 -6.68 12.32 -4.02
N PHE A 114 -7.35 13.09 -4.85
CA PHE A 114 -6.88 13.52 -6.17
C PHE A 114 -6.68 12.40 -7.21
N THR A 115 -7.38 11.27 -7.07
CA THR A 115 -7.33 10.17 -8.04
C THR A 115 -8.66 9.97 -8.73
N THR A 116 -8.60 9.63 -10.02
CA THR A 116 -9.77 9.22 -10.81
C THR A 116 -10.03 7.72 -10.75
N ARG A 117 -9.07 6.95 -10.24
CA ARG A 117 -9.13 5.49 -10.06
C ARG A 117 -8.72 5.17 -8.64
N GLU A 118 -9.67 4.66 -7.88
CA GLU A 118 -9.51 4.37 -6.46
C GLU A 118 -9.16 2.90 -6.25
N PRO A 119 -8.29 2.57 -5.26
CA PRO A 119 -8.05 1.20 -4.87
C PRO A 119 -9.28 0.61 -4.19
N SER A 120 -9.51 -0.68 -4.38
CA SER A 120 -10.59 -1.41 -3.70
C SER A 120 -10.02 -2.36 -2.66
N ILE A 121 -10.65 -2.44 -1.50
CA ILE A 121 -10.20 -3.28 -0.38
C ILE A 121 -11.21 -4.39 -0.15
N GLY A 122 -10.70 -5.58 0.09
CA GLY A 122 -11.51 -6.71 0.51
C GLY A 122 -10.81 -7.52 1.59
N ILE A 123 -11.58 -8.23 2.39
CA ILE A 123 -11.10 -9.10 3.46
C ILE A 123 -11.35 -10.55 3.06
N MET A 124 -10.30 -11.32 2.94
CA MET A 124 -10.34 -12.76 2.75
C MET A 124 -10.28 -13.45 4.12
N GLU A 125 -11.23 -14.33 4.38
CA GLU A 125 -11.17 -15.24 5.53
C GLU A 125 -10.38 -16.50 5.15
N TRP A 126 -9.45 -16.89 6.00
CA TRP A 126 -8.69 -18.13 5.89
C TRP A 126 -8.56 -18.78 7.27
N GLU A 127 -9.16 -19.97 7.42
CA GLU A 127 -9.33 -20.62 8.72
C GLU A 127 -9.91 -19.62 9.77
N ASP A 128 -9.14 -19.26 10.77
CA ASP A 128 -9.49 -18.40 11.91
C ASP A 128 -8.87 -17.00 11.84
N ILE A 129 -8.25 -16.64 10.71
CA ILE A 129 -7.67 -15.30 10.50
C ILE A 129 -8.27 -14.59 9.30
N ARG A 130 -7.98 -13.31 9.22
CA ARG A 130 -8.36 -12.44 8.11
C ARG A 130 -7.12 -11.91 7.42
N ILE A 131 -7.15 -11.85 6.09
CA ILE A 131 -6.09 -11.28 5.25
C ILE A 131 -6.72 -10.18 4.39
N GLN A 132 -6.13 -8.99 4.43
CA GLN A 132 -6.60 -7.86 3.66
C GLN A 132 -5.98 -7.88 2.26
N LEU A 133 -6.81 -7.71 1.24
CA LEU A 133 -6.41 -7.63 -0.17
C LEU A 133 -6.73 -6.24 -0.69
N ILE A 134 -5.76 -5.59 -1.36
CA ILE A 134 -5.92 -4.27 -1.96
C ILE A 134 -5.74 -4.41 -3.47
N ASP A 135 -6.82 -4.21 -4.20
CA ASP A 135 -6.80 -4.11 -5.67
C ASP A 135 -6.34 -2.70 -6.07
N THR A 136 -5.32 -2.62 -6.91
CA THR A 136 -4.77 -1.36 -7.40
C THR A 136 -5.18 -1.10 -8.85
N PRO A 137 -5.22 0.17 -9.27
CA PRO A 137 -5.29 0.50 -10.67
C PRO A 137 -4.24 -0.24 -11.48
N PRO A 138 -4.53 -0.56 -12.75
CA PRO A 138 -3.56 -1.26 -13.59
C PRO A 138 -2.29 -0.42 -13.79
N VAL A 139 -1.15 -1.10 -13.82
CA VAL A 139 0.16 -0.52 -14.13
C VAL A 139 0.52 -0.93 -15.55
N THR A 140 0.93 0.04 -16.37
CA THR A 140 1.36 -0.15 -17.76
C THR A 140 2.74 0.46 -17.97
N VAL A 141 3.32 0.32 -19.14
CA VAL A 141 4.61 0.94 -19.51
C VAL A 141 4.59 2.46 -19.30
N ASP A 142 3.46 3.11 -19.63
CA ASP A 142 3.36 4.57 -19.64
C ASP A 142 2.74 5.14 -18.36
N VAL A 143 1.95 4.36 -17.64
CA VAL A 143 1.11 4.86 -16.55
C VAL A 143 1.17 3.98 -15.31
N MET A 144 1.56 4.60 -14.20
CA MET A 144 1.36 4.10 -12.85
C MET A 144 0.87 5.25 -11.97
N GLU A 145 -0.23 5.05 -11.28
CA GLU A 145 -0.72 6.04 -10.32
C GLU A 145 0.29 6.22 -9.18
N PRO A 146 0.66 7.46 -8.81
CA PRO A 146 1.72 7.72 -7.83
C PRO A 146 1.50 7.04 -6.48
N PHE A 147 0.24 6.88 -6.07
CA PHE A 147 -0.10 6.24 -4.79
C PHE A 147 0.12 4.73 -4.77
N VAL A 148 0.23 4.06 -5.92
CA VAL A 148 0.50 2.61 -5.98
C VAL A 148 1.81 2.28 -5.26
N GLY A 149 2.85 3.08 -5.45
CA GLY A 149 4.12 2.93 -4.74
C GLY A 149 3.99 3.06 -3.21
N GLU A 150 3.08 3.90 -2.72
CA GLU A 150 2.82 4.03 -1.28
C GLU A 150 2.03 2.84 -0.73
N ILE A 151 1.07 2.30 -1.49
CA ILE A 151 0.35 1.08 -1.12
C ILE A 151 1.32 -0.11 -1.07
N VAL A 152 2.20 -0.25 -2.07
CA VAL A 152 3.26 -1.29 -2.09
C VAL A 152 4.11 -1.21 -0.83
N ARG A 153 4.51 0.00 -0.42
CA ARG A 153 5.30 0.20 0.80
C ARG A 153 4.55 -0.15 2.09
N ALA A 154 3.24 0.07 2.12
CA ALA A 154 2.41 -0.19 3.29
C ALA A 154 2.03 -1.68 3.43
N ALA A 155 2.00 -2.42 2.33
CA ALA A 155 1.60 -3.82 2.28
C ALA A 155 2.63 -4.75 2.94
N SER A 156 2.16 -5.89 3.46
CA SER A 156 3.01 -6.95 4.00
C SER A 156 3.70 -7.74 2.89
N ALA A 157 3.01 -7.92 1.76
CA ALA A 157 3.52 -8.58 0.56
C ALA A 157 2.74 -8.13 -0.68
N ALA A 158 3.23 -8.46 -1.87
CA ALA A 158 2.56 -8.19 -3.14
C ALA A 158 2.23 -9.47 -3.91
N ILE A 159 1.17 -9.41 -4.68
CA ILE A 159 0.81 -10.37 -5.71
C ILE A 159 1.01 -9.68 -7.06
N LEU A 160 1.83 -10.25 -7.94
CA LEU A 160 1.92 -9.82 -9.32
C LEU A 160 1.05 -10.74 -10.19
N MET A 161 -0.08 -10.21 -10.67
CA MET A 161 -0.99 -10.92 -11.56
C MET A 161 -0.49 -10.86 -13.00
N ILE A 162 -0.36 -12.01 -13.65
CA ILE A 162 -0.02 -12.15 -15.08
C ILE A 162 -1.20 -12.74 -15.81
N ASP A 163 -1.53 -12.19 -16.98
CA ASP A 163 -2.62 -12.63 -17.85
C ASP A 163 -2.12 -13.63 -18.89
N LEU A 164 -2.40 -14.90 -18.72
CA LEU A 164 -2.02 -15.94 -19.70
C LEU A 164 -2.90 -15.94 -20.97
N ALA A 165 -3.93 -15.09 -21.05
CA ALA A 165 -4.68 -14.87 -22.28
C ALA A 165 -4.06 -13.78 -23.17
N ASP A 166 -3.02 -13.09 -22.69
CA ASP A 166 -2.35 -11.99 -23.38
C ASP A 166 -1.00 -12.47 -23.95
N ASP A 167 -0.79 -12.31 -25.26
CA ASP A 167 0.46 -12.67 -25.91
C ASP A 167 1.64 -11.86 -25.41
N ASP A 168 1.38 -10.63 -24.93
CA ASP A 168 2.37 -9.71 -24.37
C ASP A 168 2.55 -9.91 -22.84
N ALA A 169 2.02 -10.98 -22.24
CA ALA A 169 2.06 -11.23 -20.80
C ALA A 169 3.44 -11.02 -20.14
N PRO A 170 4.56 -11.53 -20.69
CA PRO A 170 5.88 -11.31 -20.12
C PRO A 170 6.29 -9.82 -20.12
N PHE A 171 5.99 -9.10 -21.19
CA PHE A 171 6.33 -7.68 -21.33
C PHE A 171 5.49 -6.80 -20.40
N THR A 172 4.20 -7.08 -20.31
CA THR A 172 3.29 -6.34 -19.42
C THR A 172 3.65 -6.58 -17.95
N ALA A 173 4.03 -7.79 -17.58
CA ALA A 173 4.52 -8.10 -16.23
C ALA A 173 5.85 -7.40 -15.92
N GLN A 174 6.81 -7.41 -16.85
CA GLN A 174 8.09 -6.72 -16.67
C GLN A 174 7.88 -5.21 -16.55
N ALA A 175 6.96 -4.63 -17.32
CA ALA A 175 6.64 -3.21 -17.23
C ALA A 175 6.15 -2.81 -15.81
N VAL A 176 5.34 -3.64 -15.16
CA VAL A 176 4.93 -3.40 -13.76
C VAL A 176 6.13 -3.37 -12.82
N ILE A 177 7.06 -4.31 -13.00
CA ILE A 177 8.30 -4.41 -12.20
C ILE A 177 9.16 -3.16 -12.41
N ASP A 178 9.35 -2.74 -13.66
CA ASP A 178 10.20 -1.61 -14.03
C ASP A 178 9.62 -0.27 -13.54
N GLN A 179 8.31 -0.08 -13.65
CA GLN A 179 7.62 1.11 -13.13
C GLN A 179 7.82 1.28 -11.62
N LEU A 180 7.69 0.19 -10.87
CA LEU A 180 7.92 0.21 -9.43
C LEU A 180 9.40 0.40 -9.09
N ALA A 181 10.32 -0.22 -9.82
CA ALA A 181 11.75 0.00 -9.67
C ALA A 181 12.14 1.46 -9.95
N GLY A 182 11.51 2.11 -10.94
CA GLY A 182 11.68 3.53 -11.25
C GLY A 182 11.34 4.47 -10.09
N VAL A 183 10.44 4.05 -9.20
CA VAL A 183 10.12 4.78 -7.95
C VAL A 183 10.77 4.15 -6.71
N LYS A 184 11.85 3.40 -6.89
CA LYS A 184 12.66 2.74 -5.83
C LYS A 184 11.86 1.75 -4.99
N LYS A 185 10.97 0.99 -5.61
CA LYS A 185 10.21 -0.11 -5.02
C LYS A 185 10.50 -1.37 -5.83
N ASN A 186 11.42 -2.20 -5.34
CA ASN A 186 11.81 -3.42 -6.02
C ASN A 186 10.97 -4.61 -5.56
N LEU A 187 10.34 -5.28 -6.51
CA LEU A 187 9.66 -6.53 -6.27
C LEU A 187 10.69 -7.66 -6.20
N VAL A 188 10.64 -8.48 -5.16
CA VAL A 188 11.59 -9.57 -4.90
C VAL A 188 10.88 -10.80 -4.33
N ALA A 189 11.45 -12.00 -4.52
CA ALA A 189 10.97 -13.19 -3.81
C ALA A 189 11.28 -13.08 -2.30
N GLU A 190 12.51 -12.70 -1.99
CA GLU A 190 13.01 -12.53 -0.64
C GLU A 190 13.74 -11.19 -0.49
N VAL A 191 13.52 -10.52 0.64
CA VAL A 191 14.20 -9.25 0.94
C VAL A 191 15.70 -9.54 1.17
N PRO A 192 16.59 -8.92 0.39
CA PRO A 192 18.03 -9.13 0.56
C PRO A 192 18.50 -8.57 1.92
N PRO A 193 19.35 -9.29 2.67
CA PRO A 193 19.86 -8.83 3.96
C PRO A 193 20.69 -7.55 3.82
N ASP A 194 21.44 -7.41 2.73
CA ASP A 194 22.33 -6.28 2.44
C ASP A 194 21.76 -5.38 1.32
N GLY A 195 20.47 -5.12 1.37
CA GLY A 195 19.78 -4.29 0.37
C GLY A 195 20.23 -2.83 0.40
N GLU A 196 20.14 -2.14 -0.73
CA GLU A 196 20.49 -0.73 -0.85
C GLU A 196 19.59 0.13 0.07
N PRO A 197 20.14 1.05 0.88
CA PRO A 197 19.40 1.77 1.92
C PRO A 197 18.30 2.69 1.39
N ASN A 198 18.33 3.06 0.11
CA ASN A 198 17.35 3.94 -0.53
C ASN A 198 16.31 3.18 -1.39
N ILE A 199 16.38 1.85 -1.41
CA ILE A 199 15.45 0.99 -2.15
C ILE A 199 14.57 0.26 -1.15
N PHE A 200 13.27 0.29 -1.41
CA PHE A 200 12.31 -0.52 -0.67
C PHE A 200 12.10 -1.85 -1.40
N TYR A 201 12.31 -2.95 -0.73
CA TYR A 201 12.13 -4.29 -1.27
C TYR A 201 10.80 -4.87 -0.80
N GLN A 202 9.92 -5.19 -1.75
CA GLN A 202 8.62 -5.78 -1.47
C GLN A 202 8.62 -7.25 -1.82
N ARG A 203 8.39 -8.11 -0.83
CA ARG A 203 8.20 -9.54 -1.09
C ARG A 203 7.00 -9.75 -1.98
N THR A 204 7.21 -10.53 -3.04
CA THR A 204 6.23 -10.70 -4.12
C THR A 204 6.24 -12.15 -4.61
N PHE A 205 5.05 -12.67 -4.91
CA PHE A 205 4.92 -13.88 -5.73
C PHE A 205 4.01 -13.60 -6.92
N ILE A 206 4.12 -14.45 -7.94
CA ILE A 206 3.37 -14.33 -9.18
C ILE A 206 2.14 -15.23 -9.13
N VAL A 207 1.03 -14.70 -9.62
CA VAL A 207 -0.17 -15.47 -9.96
C VAL A 207 -0.37 -15.39 -11.47
N ALA A 208 0.00 -16.46 -12.17
CA ALA A 208 -0.25 -16.64 -13.60
C ALA A 208 -1.71 -17.12 -13.77
N ASN A 209 -2.57 -16.19 -14.15
CA ASN A 209 -4.02 -16.38 -14.22
C ASN A 209 -4.48 -16.63 -15.65
N LYS A 210 -5.67 -17.21 -15.78
CA LYS A 210 -6.33 -17.58 -17.04
C LYS A 210 -5.63 -18.73 -17.78
N ILE A 211 -5.16 -19.73 -17.03
CA ILE A 211 -4.63 -20.98 -17.64
C ILE A 211 -5.67 -21.71 -18.50
N ASP A 212 -6.93 -21.34 -18.41
CA ASP A 212 -8.05 -21.82 -19.21
C ASP A 212 -8.16 -21.17 -20.59
N ALA A 213 -7.38 -20.14 -20.89
CA ALA A 213 -7.39 -19.49 -22.20
C ALA A 213 -6.70 -20.35 -23.26
N ASP A 214 -7.05 -20.13 -24.53
CA ASP A 214 -6.40 -20.78 -25.65
C ASP A 214 -4.89 -20.46 -25.66
N ASP A 215 -4.04 -21.44 -25.90
CA ASP A 215 -2.58 -21.36 -25.92
C ASP A 215 -1.92 -20.85 -24.61
N ALA A 216 -2.66 -20.84 -23.49
CA ALA A 216 -2.15 -20.39 -22.19
C ALA A 216 -0.96 -21.22 -21.69
N ASP A 217 -0.91 -22.53 -21.98
CA ASP A 217 0.22 -23.40 -21.60
C ASP A 217 1.53 -22.92 -22.25
N THR A 218 1.50 -22.55 -23.54
CA THR A 218 2.68 -22.03 -24.24
C THR A 218 3.15 -20.71 -23.66
N ARG A 219 2.22 -19.80 -23.33
CA ARG A 219 2.56 -18.52 -22.67
C ARG A 219 3.08 -18.74 -21.26
N LEU A 220 2.54 -19.71 -20.54
CA LEU A 220 3.02 -20.08 -19.22
C LEU A 220 4.49 -20.56 -19.25
N GLU A 221 4.89 -21.34 -20.24
CA GLU A 221 6.28 -21.78 -20.40
C GLU A 221 7.22 -20.56 -20.57
N ILE A 222 6.84 -19.59 -21.40
CA ILE A 222 7.61 -18.35 -21.61
C ILE A 222 7.69 -17.54 -20.31
N VAL A 223 6.56 -17.39 -19.62
CA VAL A 223 6.48 -16.67 -18.34
C VAL A 223 7.36 -17.35 -17.28
N LYS A 224 7.37 -18.68 -17.22
CA LYS A 224 8.24 -19.44 -16.31
C LYS A 224 9.71 -19.21 -16.62
N GLU A 225 10.11 -19.32 -17.88
CA GLU A 225 11.50 -19.12 -18.30
C GLU A 225 12.05 -17.75 -17.83
N ILE A 226 11.22 -16.71 -17.86
CA ILE A 226 11.62 -15.34 -17.50
C ILE A 226 11.59 -15.09 -16.00
N PHE A 227 10.58 -15.62 -15.29
CA PHE A 227 10.27 -15.18 -13.92
C PHE A 227 10.44 -16.23 -12.84
N GLU A 228 10.44 -17.53 -13.14
CA GLU A 228 10.44 -18.61 -12.13
C GLU A 228 11.68 -18.59 -11.22
N GLN A 229 12.83 -18.18 -11.76
CA GLN A 229 14.06 -18.02 -10.97
C GLN A 229 14.04 -16.77 -10.08
N ARG A 230 13.14 -15.84 -10.36
CA ARG A 230 13.06 -14.54 -9.67
C ARG A 230 11.95 -14.50 -8.64
N PHE A 231 10.85 -15.23 -8.87
CA PHE A 231 9.66 -15.17 -8.03
C PHE A 231 9.00 -16.55 -7.90
N PRO A 232 8.49 -16.90 -6.71
CA PRO A 232 7.57 -18.01 -6.58
C PRO A 232 6.34 -17.76 -7.45
N MET A 233 5.81 -18.81 -8.07
CA MET A 233 4.69 -18.68 -9.01
C MET A 233 3.59 -19.71 -8.72
N LEU A 234 2.34 -19.27 -8.82
CA LEU A 234 1.14 -20.10 -8.83
C LEU A 234 0.37 -19.90 -10.12
N VAL A 235 -0.15 -21.01 -10.65
CA VAL A 235 -0.98 -21.01 -11.84
C VAL A 235 -2.45 -21.15 -11.45
N THR A 236 -3.31 -20.29 -12.02
CA THR A 236 -4.72 -20.25 -11.64
C THR A 236 -5.64 -20.04 -12.84
N SER A 237 -6.88 -20.48 -12.71
CA SER A 237 -8.02 -19.96 -13.45
C SER A 237 -9.05 -19.43 -12.46
N LEU A 238 -9.15 -18.11 -12.35
CA LEU A 238 -10.18 -17.50 -11.52
C LEU A 238 -11.59 -17.78 -12.05
N GLU A 239 -11.74 -18.05 -13.34
CA GLU A 239 -13.01 -18.37 -13.95
C GLU A 239 -13.45 -19.79 -13.59
N ARG A 240 -12.63 -20.81 -13.90
CA ARG A 240 -12.92 -22.22 -13.58
C ARG A 240 -12.77 -22.57 -12.11
N GLY A 241 -11.95 -21.81 -11.37
CA GLY A 241 -11.65 -22.07 -9.97
C GLY A 241 -10.40 -22.90 -9.72
N ASP A 242 -9.59 -23.14 -10.76
CA ASP A 242 -8.36 -23.93 -10.66
C ASP A 242 -7.31 -23.18 -9.81
N GLY A 243 -6.63 -23.87 -8.90
CA GLY A 243 -5.55 -23.34 -8.07
C GLY A 243 -6.01 -22.39 -6.94
N LEU A 244 -7.32 -22.16 -6.74
CA LEU A 244 -7.79 -21.18 -5.75
C LEU A 244 -7.52 -21.59 -4.31
N GLN A 245 -7.66 -22.87 -3.97
CA GLN A 245 -7.38 -23.33 -2.61
C GLN A 245 -5.89 -23.25 -2.30
N GLU A 246 -5.05 -23.60 -3.26
CA GLU A 246 -3.61 -23.48 -3.14
C GLU A 246 -3.19 -22.00 -2.97
N LEU A 247 -3.80 -21.11 -3.75
CA LEU A 247 -3.56 -19.67 -3.63
C LEU A 247 -3.95 -19.14 -2.25
N ARG A 248 -5.07 -19.58 -1.66
CA ARG A 248 -5.44 -19.21 -0.28
C ARG A 248 -4.40 -19.65 0.73
N ASN A 249 -3.92 -20.89 0.63
CA ASN A 249 -2.89 -21.43 1.50
C ASN A 249 -1.57 -20.66 1.33
N GLN A 250 -1.20 -20.34 0.08
CA GLN A 250 -0.01 -19.56 -0.23
C GLN A 250 -0.07 -18.14 0.34
N LEU A 251 -1.23 -17.49 0.28
CA LEU A 251 -1.43 -16.17 0.89
C LEU A 251 -1.13 -16.17 2.38
N PHE A 252 -1.50 -17.22 3.11
CA PHE A 252 -1.14 -17.33 4.52
C PHE A 252 0.35 -17.62 4.71
N SER A 253 0.87 -18.68 4.08
CA SER A 253 2.26 -19.10 4.27
C SER A 253 3.28 -18.03 3.86
N PHE A 254 2.98 -17.27 2.81
CA PHE A 254 3.85 -16.21 2.31
C PHE A 254 3.88 -14.97 3.20
N LEU A 255 2.89 -14.76 4.09
CA LEU A 255 2.95 -13.70 5.10
C LEU A 255 4.06 -13.93 6.12
N ARG A 256 4.47 -15.18 6.32
CA ARG A 256 5.44 -15.59 7.34
C ARG A 256 5.01 -15.16 8.74
N VAL A 257 3.77 -15.39 9.05
CA VAL A 257 3.19 -15.19 10.38
C VAL A 257 2.73 -16.52 10.95
N MET A 258 2.63 -16.58 12.26
CA MET A 258 2.06 -17.68 13.01
C MET A 258 0.91 -17.19 13.89
N ARG A 259 0.01 -18.07 14.20
CA ARG A 259 -1.16 -17.83 15.05
C ARG A 259 -0.86 -18.31 16.46
N ILE A 260 -1.10 -17.46 17.42
CA ILE A 260 -0.94 -17.78 18.83
C ILE A 260 -2.25 -17.50 19.53
N TYR A 261 -2.78 -18.50 20.21
CA TYR A 261 -3.97 -18.36 21.02
C TYR A 261 -3.59 -17.96 22.44
N THR A 262 -4.44 -17.17 23.07
CA THR A 262 -4.21 -16.74 24.45
C THR A 262 -5.13 -17.46 25.41
N LYS A 263 -4.64 -17.64 26.61
CA LYS A 263 -5.37 -18.22 27.72
C LYS A 263 -5.17 -17.35 28.96
N GLU A 264 -6.26 -16.91 29.56
CA GLU A 264 -6.20 -16.30 30.89
C GLU A 264 -6.03 -17.37 31.98
N PRO A 265 -5.28 -17.07 33.05
CA PRO A 265 -5.16 -18.00 34.18
C PRO A 265 -6.52 -18.47 34.69
N GLY A 266 -6.70 -19.79 34.80
CA GLY A 266 -7.95 -20.40 35.30
C GLY A 266 -9.13 -20.44 34.31
N LYS A 267 -8.97 -19.91 33.09
CA LYS A 267 -9.99 -19.96 32.01
C LYS A 267 -9.59 -20.89 30.87
N PRO A 268 -10.54 -21.36 30.04
CA PRO A 268 -10.21 -22.06 28.81
C PRO A 268 -9.51 -21.10 27.80
N PRO A 269 -8.73 -21.63 26.86
CA PRO A 269 -8.12 -20.82 25.83
C PRO A 269 -9.17 -20.22 24.87
N ASP A 270 -8.91 -19.00 24.39
CA ASP A 270 -9.68 -18.42 23.29
C ASP A 270 -9.13 -18.95 21.96
N MET A 271 -9.88 -19.86 21.34
CA MET A 271 -9.54 -20.47 20.05
C MET A 271 -10.19 -19.76 18.86
N THR A 272 -10.85 -18.62 19.09
CA THR A 272 -11.64 -17.94 18.04
C THR A 272 -10.92 -16.74 17.44
N SER A 273 -9.96 -16.17 18.16
CA SER A 273 -9.30 -14.91 17.79
C SER A 273 -7.80 -14.98 18.07
N PRO A 274 -7.02 -15.71 17.25
CA PRO A 274 -5.58 -15.81 17.46
C PRO A 274 -4.89 -14.46 17.22
N PHE A 275 -3.86 -14.20 18.01
CA PHE A 275 -2.89 -13.17 17.69
C PHE A 275 -1.98 -13.66 16.58
N THR A 276 -1.64 -12.78 15.63
CA THR A 276 -0.71 -13.10 14.56
C THR A 276 0.61 -12.37 14.79
N VAL A 277 1.70 -13.11 14.84
CA VAL A 277 3.05 -12.62 15.02
C VAL A 277 3.98 -13.21 13.96
N PRO A 278 5.13 -12.60 13.65
CA PRO A 278 6.11 -13.18 12.74
C PRO A 278 6.50 -14.60 13.14
N ILE A 279 6.82 -15.45 12.17
CA ILE A 279 7.37 -16.79 12.46
C ILE A 279 8.64 -16.66 13.29
N SER A 280 8.87 -17.61 14.19
CA SER A 280 10.01 -17.61 15.12
C SER A 280 10.00 -16.46 16.15
N SER A 281 8.86 -15.81 16.39
CA SER A 281 8.73 -14.85 17.48
C SER A 281 8.81 -15.53 18.84
N SER A 282 9.43 -14.81 19.78
CA SER A 282 9.51 -15.20 21.19
C SER A 282 8.22 -14.87 21.95
N VAL A 283 8.12 -15.41 23.18
CA VAL A 283 7.03 -15.06 24.13
C VAL A 283 7.01 -13.55 24.40
N THR A 284 8.18 -12.90 24.48
CA THR A 284 8.30 -11.45 24.67
C THR A 284 7.67 -10.68 23.51
N GLU A 285 8.02 -11.03 22.28
CA GLU A 285 7.47 -10.38 21.08
C GLU A 285 5.96 -10.59 20.94
N MET A 286 5.49 -11.82 21.22
CA MET A 286 4.07 -12.15 21.24
C MET A 286 3.32 -11.33 22.31
N SER A 287 3.89 -11.18 23.50
CA SER A 287 3.27 -10.39 24.57
C SER A 287 3.07 -8.93 24.16
N GLY A 288 3.98 -8.35 23.36
CA GLY A 288 3.86 -7.02 22.77
C GLY A 288 2.72 -6.89 21.75
N ALA A 289 2.38 -7.98 21.06
CA ALA A 289 1.23 -8.00 20.16
C ALA A 289 -0.11 -8.03 20.94
N VAL A 290 -0.13 -8.57 22.16
CA VAL A 290 -1.30 -8.55 23.04
C VAL A 290 -1.50 -7.17 23.66
N HIS A 291 -0.44 -6.60 24.24
CA HIS A 291 -0.45 -5.25 24.79
C HIS A 291 0.96 -4.69 24.91
N THR A 292 1.13 -3.41 24.57
CA THR A 292 2.45 -2.74 24.49
C THR A 292 3.25 -2.72 25.81
N GLU A 293 2.57 -2.78 26.96
CA GLU A 293 3.24 -2.78 28.27
C GLU A 293 3.59 -4.19 28.80
N LEU A 294 3.05 -5.25 28.18
CA LEU A 294 3.27 -6.61 28.68
C LEU A 294 4.72 -7.08 28.60
N PRO A 295 5.52 -6.77 27.57
CA PRO A 295 6.91 -7.18 27.50
C PRO A 295 7.73 -6.76 28.73
N ASP A 296 7.49 -5.58 29.27
CA ASP A 296 8.24 -5.05 30.43
C ASP A 296 7.84 -5.71 31.73
N LYS A 297 6.57 -6.13 31.86
CA LYS A 297 5.99 -6.75 33.06
C LYS A 297 6.08 -8.27 33.05
N LEU A 298 6.37 -8.88 31.91
CA LEU A 298 6.37 -10.32 31.69
C LEU A 298 7.46 -11.02 32.52
N LYS A 299 7.08 -12.00 33.34
CA LYS A 299 8.02 -12.85 34.11
C LYS A 299 8.25 -14.19 33.44
N SER A 300 7.19 -14.86 33.07
CA SER A 300 7.20 -16.18 32.44
C SER A 300 5.91 -16.42 31.65
N ALA A 301 5.85 -17.51 30.91
CA ALA A 301 4.63 -17.97 30.28
C ALA A 301 4.46 -19.48 30.47
N ARG A 302 3.21 -19.95 30.34
CA ARG A 302 2.93 -21.36 30.13
C ARG A 302 2.49 -21.59 28.71
N VAL A 303 3.02 -22.62 28.08
CA VAL A 303 2.76 -22.93 26.67
C VAL A 303 2.22 -24.34 26.52
N TRP A 304 1.21 -24.49 25.69
CA TRP A 304 0.65 -25.75 25.20
C TRP A 304 0.81 -25.73 23.69
N GLY A 305 1.48 -26.73 23.12
CA GLY A 305 1.67 -26.79 21.68
C GLY A 305 2.92 -27.55 21.24
N THR A 306 3.56 -27.08 20.20
CA THR A 306 4.65 -27.80 19.55
C THR A 306 5.96 -27.70 20.32
N GLY A 307 6.59 -28.85 20.59
CA GLY A 307 7.93 -28.89 21.20
C GLY A 307 7.97 -28.64 22.72
N VAL A 308 6.81 -28.58 23.37
CA VAL A 308 6.68 -28.40 24.82
C VAL A 308 5.76 -29.45 25.42
N PHE A 309 5.88 -29.70 26.75
CA PHE A 309 4.87 -30.43 27.46
C PHE A 309 3.65 -29.55 27.74
N ASP A 310 2.46 -30.15 27.89
CA ASP A 310 1.23 -29.40 28.16
C ASP A 310 1.36 -28.52 29.42
N GLY A 311 1.21 -27.19 29.20
CA GLY A 311 1.32 -26.21 30.28
C GLY A 311 2.74 -26.01 30.81
N GLN A 312 3.73 -26.34 30.01
CA GLN A 312 5.14 -26.12 30.36
C GLN A 312 5.42 -24.65 30.64
N SER A 313 6.04 -24.38 31.81
CA SER A 313 6.53 -23.05 32.09
C SER A 313 7.78 -22.77 31.28
N VAL A 314 7.79 -21.67 30.53
CA VAL A 314 8.87 -21.25 29.67
C VAL A 314 9.33 -19.82 29.99
N GLY A 315 10.58 -19.53 29.60
CA GLY A 315 11.15 -18.18 29.73
C GLY A 315 10.67 -17.23 28.64
N ARG A 316 11.01 -15.97 28.78
CA ARG A 316 10.61 -14.86 27.89
C ARG A 316 11.09 -15.04 26.45
N GLU A 317 12.26 -15.65 26.26
CA GLU A 317 12.93 -15.84 24.96
C GLU A 317 12.54 -17.17 24.28
N HIS A 318 11.62 -17.93 24.86
CA HIS A 318 11.13 -19.16 24.24
C HIS A 318 10.47 -18.87 22.89
N ILE A 319 10.87 -19.58 21.84
CA ILE A 319 10.33 -19.43 20.49
C ILE A 319 9.03 -20.21 20.37
N LEU A 320 8.01 -19.52 19.87
CA LEU A 320 6.67 -20.05 19.69
C LEU A 320 6.49 -20.67 18.29
N HIS A 321 5.47 -21.52 18.15
CA HIS A 321 5.08 -22.19 16.92
C HIS A 321 3.61 -21.88 16.56
N ASP A 322 3.25 -22.09 15.30
CA ASP A 322 1.87 -21.85 14.85
C ASP A 322 0.88 -22.73 15.62
N LYS A 323 -0.19 -22.10 16.09
CA LYS A 323 -1.26 -22.68 16.92
C LYS A 323 -0.88 -23.00 18.37
N ASP A 324 0.25 -22.52 18.87
CA ASP A 324 0.54 -22.60 20.30
C ASP A 324 -0.48 -21.78 21.10
N VAL A 325 -0.82 -22.31 22.30
CA VAL A 325 -1.63 -21.61 23.30
C VAL A 325 -0.71 -21.07 24.38
N VAL A 326 -0.84 -19.79 24.71
CA VAL A 326 0.07 -19.10 25.64
C VAL A 326 -0.72 -18.45 26.80
N GLU A 327 -0.33 -18.75 28.03
CA GLU A 327 -0.76 -18.07 29.24
C GLU A 327 0.38 -17.21 29.77
N LEU A 328 0.20 -15.88 29.73
CA LEU A 328 1.23 -14.92 30.15
C LEU A 328 1.14 -14.67 31.66
N HIS A 329 2.30 -14.66 32.33
CA HIS A 329 2.42 -14.37 33.78
C HIS A 329 3.24 -13.09 33.97
N VAL A 330 2.64 -12.06 34.55
CA VAL A 330 3.19 -10.72 34.78
C VAL A 330 3.46 -10.47 36.27
#